data_09c24e383526ef27f782b7226ef97883
#
_entry.id   09c24e383526ef27f782b7226ef97883
#
_cell.length_a   1.000
_cell.length_b   1.000
_cell.length_c   1.000
_cell.angle_alpha   90.00
_cell.angle_beta   90.00
_cell.angle_gamma   90.00
#
_symmetry.space_group_name_H-M   'P 1'
#
loop_
_entity.id
_entity.type
_entity.pdbx_description
1 polymer ?
#
loop_
_entity_poly.entity_id
_entity_poly.type
_entity_poly.pdbx_seq_one_letter_code
_entity_poly.pdbx_strand_id
1 'polypeptide(L)' 'MRDINRIEPMIDELAEFWKAHPDWRFGQLIANCIRAYDGRLNCDPFFIEDDDLLKGLRKMKEK' A
#
# COMPACT_ATOMS: atom_id res chain seq x y z
N MET A 1 -7.89 1.97 -20.39
CA MET A 1 -8.75 1.78 -19.21
C MET A 1 -8.16 0.68 -18.34
N ARG A 2 -8.10 0.90 -17.04
CA ARG A 2 -7.52 -0.10 -16.15
C ARG A 2 -8.49 -1.23 -15.89
N ASP A 3 -7.95 -2.42 -15.71
CA ASP A 3 -8.75 -3.61 -15.45
C ASP A 3 -9.38 -3.53 -14.07
N ILE A 4 -10.70 -3.62 -14.01
CA ILE A 4 -11.43 -3.58 -12.73
C ILE A 4 -11.08 -4.80 -11.86
N ASN A 5 -10.66 -5.89 -12.48
CA ASN A 5 -10.34 -7.12 -11.76
C ASN A 5 -9.07 -7.00 -10.89
N ARG A 6 -8.32 -5.90 -11.02
CA ARG A 6 -7.15 -5.66 -10.18
C ARG A 6 -7.52 -5.22 -8.77
N ILE A 7 -8.74 -4.72 -8.58
CA ILE A 7 -9.13 -4.06 -7.34
C ILE A 7 -9.20 -5.04 -6.17
N GLU A 8 -9.95 -6.12 -6.34
CA GLU A 8 -10.13 -7.07 -5.23
C GLU A 8 -8.84 -7.72 -4.77
N PRO A 9 -7.96 -8.21 -5.66
CA PRO A 9 -6.69 -8.77 -5.20
C PRO A 9 -5.83 -7.75 -4.44
N MET A 10 -5.85 -6.49 -4.88
CA MET A 10 -5.10 -5.44 -4.21
C MET A 10 -5.65 -5.16 -2.82
N ILE A 11 -6.97 -5.05 -2.70
CA ILE A 11 -7.61 -4.81 -1.42
C ILE A 11 -7.41 -6.00 -0.48
N ASP A 12 -7.46 -7.22 -1.00
CA ASP A 12 -7.21 -8.42 -0.19
C ASP A 12 -5.80 -8.42 0.38
N GLU A 13 -4.82 -8.01 -0.40
CA GLU A 13 -3.43 -7.95 0.06
C GLU A 13 -3.26 -6.88 1.13
N LEU A 14 -3.87 -5.72 0.93
CA LEU A 14 -3.86 -4.65 1.93
C LEU A 14 -4.56 -5.08 3.21
N ALA A 15 -5.71 -5.75 3.08
CA ALA A 15 -6.48 -6.19 4.24
C ALA A 15 -5.69 -7.19 5.08
N GLU A 16 -5.01 -8.11 4.43
CA GLU A 16 -4.22 -9.13 5.11
C GLU A 16 -3.11 -8.47 5.93
N PHE A 17 -2.41 -7.52 5.33
CA PHE A 17 -1.34 -6.81 6.04
C PHE A 17 -1.90 -5.97 7.18
N TRP A 18 -3.02 -5.30 6.95
CA TRP A 18 -3.63 -4.45 7.97
C TRP A 18 -4.10 -5.28 9.17
N LYS A 19 -4.63 -6.46 8.93
CA LYS A 19 -5.06 -7.34 10.02
C LYS A 19 -3.90 -7.75 10.91
N ALA A 20 -2.69 -7.80 10.36
CA ALA A 20 -1.49 -8.08 11.13
C ALA A 20 -1.03 -6.86 11.94
N HIS A 21 -1.56 -5.68 11.61
CA HIS A 21 -1.24 -4.43 12.30
C HIS A 21 -2.54 -3.68 12.61
N PRO A 22 -3.41 -4.25 13.46
CA PRO A 22 -4.76 -3.70 13.63
C PRO A 22 -4.82 -2.34 14.29
N ASP A 23 -3.74 -1.92 14.96
CA ASP A 23 -3.70 -0.62 15.61
C ASP A 23 -3.44 0.53 14.65
N TRP A 24 -3.04 0.22 13.42
CA TRP A 24 -2.79 1.26 12.43
C TRP A 24 -4.11 1.77 11.87
N ARG A 25 -4.19 3.08 11.67
CA ARG A 25 -5.30 3.65 10.93
C ARG A 25 -5.07 3.43 9.44
N PHE A 26 -6.14 3.41 8.66
CA PHE A 26 -6.01 3.16 7.23
C PHE A 26 -5.08 4.17 6.57
N GLY A 27 -5.19 5.45 6.92
CA GLY A 27 -4.30 6.47 6.37
C GLY A 27 -2.84 6.21 6.70
N GLN A 28 -2.57 5.70 7.91
CA GLN A 28 -1.22 5.35 8.31
C GLN A 28 -0.70 4.17 7.48
N LEU A 29 -1.55 3.19 7.20
CA LEU A 29 -1.19 2.07 6.36
C LEU A 29 -0.74 2.55 4.97
N ILE A 30 -1.54 3.41 4.36
CA ILE A 30 -1.23 3.93 3.03
C ILE A 30 0.04 4.78 3.06
N ALA A 31 0.18 5.65 4.04
CA ALA A 31 1.37 6.50 4.17
C ALA A 31 2.63 5.66 4.36
N ASN A 32 2.53 4.59 5.15
CA ASN A 32 3.68 3.72 5.39
C ASN A 32 4.05 2.94 4.13
N CYS A 33 3.08 2.54 3.33
CA CYS A 33 3.36 1.90 2.04
C CYS A 33 4.14 2.84 1.12
N ILE A 34 3.71 4.10 1.05
CA ILE A 34 4.38 5.09 0.21
C ILE A 34 5.80 5.33 0.68
N ARG A 35 5.97 5.47 1.99
CA ARG A 35 7.29 5.69 2.59
C ARG A 35 8.21 4.51 2.32
N ALA A 36 7.71 3.30 2.43
CA ALA A 36 8.50 2.10 2.19
C ALA A 36 8.94 2.01 0.73
N TYR A 37 8.10 2.51 -0.18
CA TYR A 37 8.43 2.52 -1.59
C TYR A 37 9.46 3.59 -1.93
N ASP A 38 9.21 4.83 -1.50
CA ASP A 38 10.03 5.97 -1.92
C ASP A 38 11.01 6.46 -0.86
N GLY A 39 10.70 6.33 0.41
CA GLY A 39 11.57 6.78 1.50
C GLY A 39 11.62 8.29 1.69
N ARG A 40 11.22 9.07 0.71
CA ARG A 40 11.33 10.52 0.73
C ARG A 40 10.04 11.22 1.11
N LEU A 41 8.93 10.51 1.12
CA LEU A 41 7.61 11.07 1.42
C LEU A 41 7.16 12.16 0.45
N ASN A 42 7.73 12.18 -0.73
CA ASN A 42 7.37 13.17 -1.74
C ASN A 42 6.23 12.72 -2.63
N CYS A 43 5.80 11.47 -2.47
CA CYS A 43 4.76 10.89 -3.30
C CYS A 43 3.40 11.10 -2.65
N ASP A 44 2.52 11.83 -3.34
CA ASP A 44 1.16 12.04 -2.90
C ASP A 44 0.36 10.76 -3.18
N PRO A 45 -0.45 10.28 -2.23
CA PRO A 45 -1.30 9.11 -2.49
C PRO A 45 -2.14 9.23 -3.75
N PHE A 46 -2.49 10.43 -4.14
CA PHE A 46 -3.27 10.66 -5.34
C PHE A 46 -2.50 10.26 -6.61
N PHE A 47 -1.19 10.42 -6.61
CA PHE A 47 -0.37 10.24 -7.80
C PHE A 47 0.36 8.90 -7.85
N ILE A 48 0.42 8.16 -6.76
CA ILE A 48 1.16 6.89 -6.75
C ILE A 48 0.41 5.84 -7.57
N GLU A 49 1.15 5.06 -8.33
CA GLU A 49 0.57 3.96 -9.09
C GLU A 49 0.30 2.76 -8.18
N ASP A 50 -0.70 1.95 -8.55
CA ASP A 50 -1.08 0.80 -7.75
C ASP A 50 0.08 -0.16 -7.53
N ASP A 51 0.85 -0.42 -8.59
CA ASP A 51 1.98 -1.34 -8.51
C ASP A 51 3.05 -0.83 -7.54
N ASP A 52 3.27 0.48 -7.53
CA ASP A 52 4.27 1.07 -6.64
C ASP A 52 3.82 1.03 -5.19
N LEU A 53 2.54 1.25 -4.95
CA LEU A 53 1.97 1.13 -3.61
C LEU A 53 2.14 -0.29 -3.08
N LEU A 54 1.85 -1.29 -3.91
CA LEU A 54 2.01 -2.68 -3.53
C LEU A 54 3.48 -3.05 -3.31
N LYS A 55 4.38 -2.46 -4.08
CA LYS A 55 5.81 -2.67 -3.85
C LYS A 55 6.22 -2.19 -2.46
N GLY A 56 5.70 -1.05 -2.03
CA GLY A 56 5.96 -0.54 -0.69
C GLY A 56 5.40 -1.47 0.37
N LEU A 57 4.18 -1.96 0.17
CA LEU A 57 3.56 -2.91 1.08
C LEU A 57 4.41 -4.17 1.22
N ARG A 58 4.87 -4.70 0.11
CA ARG A 58 5.68 -5.93 0.10
C ARG A 58 7.03 -5.74 0.76
N LYS A 59 7.61 -4.55 0.61
CA LYS A 59 8.86 -4.24 1.32
C LYS A 59 8.66 -4.28 2.84
N MET A 60 7.53 -3.80 3.32
CA MET A 60 7.23 -3.86 4.75
C MET A 60 7.04 -5.29 5.22
N LYS A 61 6.47 -6.15 4.37
CA LYS A 61 6.27 -7.55 4.72
C LYS A 61 7.57 -8.31 4.85
N GLU A 62 8.62 -7.89 4.16
CA GLU A 62 9.90 -8.58 4.15
C GLU A 62 10.69 -8.39 5.44
N LYS A 63 10.28 -7.50 6.31
CA LYS A 63 11.02 -7.22 7.55
C LYS A 63 10.52 -8.05 8.73
#